data_0a0997d802e8deb5f78c957f7bbb6537
#
_entry.id   0a0997d802e8deb5f78c957f7bbb6537
#
_cell.length_a   1.000
_cell.length_b   1.000
_cell.length_c   1.000
_cell.angle_alpha   90.00
_cell.angle_beta   90.00
_cell.angle_gamma   90.00
#
_symmetry.space_group_name_H-M   'P 1'
#
loop_
_entity.id
_entity.type
_entity.pdbx_description
1 polymer ?
#
loop_
_entity_poly.entity_id
_entity_poly.type
_entity_poly.pdbx_seq_one_letter_code
_entity_poly.pdbx_strand_id
1 'polypeptide(L)'
;MAMVSVLSLTAQNAFEGEVMNTIMARRSVRKYLDKPVEHEKLEAIALAGINAPSARNWQYWAVRIIEDYKLIADVSEVYKQANPEAVSREPGFKNMFRGAPNLICVCAPKDGGFDLDAGLMGENMMLAAQSLGLGTCIQTGPVRFLLQSEGAKPFLQRLDIPDGYKLLYVIAVGYPDEKPDAKPRDASKVKFIGGEISKEASDDDGLFIDYFEKAQFPGGDEACMKWLQEHIKYPEGYTSNQPQGKVVVSFIVEKDGSLDGIKVMKSPDPLLSEEAIRVVREMPKWKPAHQYFPPPRQGSEAVRSRFFLPVIFKQP
;
A
#
# COMPACT_ATOMS: atom_id res chain seq x y z
N MET A 1 27.81 -4.00 9.40
CA MET A 1 27.36 -2.60 9.31
C MET A 1 26.47 -2.48 8.08
N ALA A 2 25.15 -2.48 8.23
CA ALA A 2 24.20 -2.29 7.13
C ALA A 2 23.86 -0.80 7.09
N MET A 3 24.30 -0.11 6.05
CA MET A 3 23.89 1.25 5.74
C MET A 3 22.40 1.20 5.33
N VAL A 4 21.51 1.64 6.19
CA VAL A 4 20.12 1.92 5.81
C VAL A 4 20.11 3.35 5.27
N SER A 5 19.88 3.51 3.97
CA SER A 5 19.76 4.82 3.35
C SER A 5 18.50 5.53 3.89
N VAL A 6 18.72 6.61 4.61
CA VAL A 6 17.68 7.55 5.00
C VAL A 6 17.17 8.24 3.73
N LEU A 7 15.90 8.06 3.39
CA LEU A 7 15.27 8.91 2.39
C LEU A 7 15.28 10.34 2.92
N SER A 8 15.86 11.26 2.15
CA SER A 8 15.97 12.67 2.53
C SER A 8 14.61 13.31 2.76
N LEU A 9 14.55 14.39 3.54
CA LEU A 9 13.34 15.19 3.81
C LEU A 9 12.61 15.60 2.51
N THR A 10 13.37 15.86 1.44
CA THR A 10 12.88 16.11 0.08
C THR A 10 12.17 14.91 -0.53
N ALA A 11 12.60 13.67 -0.23
CA ALA A 11 11.90 12.47 -0.68
C ALA A 11 10.59 12.26 0.08
N GLN A 12 10.50 12.65 1.35
CA GLN A 12 9.24 12.57 2.11
C GLN A 12 8.20 13.58 1.61
N ASN A 13 8.61 14.79 1.22
CA ASN A 13 7.71 15.76 0.57
C ASN A 13 7.27 15.32 -0.84
N ALA A 14 8.06 14.46 -1.50
CA ALA A 14 7.72 13.87 -2.78
C ALA A 14 6.63 12.76 -2.67
N PHE A 15 6.29 12.31 -1.46
CA PHE A 15 5.16 11.39 -1.22
C PHE A 15 3.81 12.11 -1.09
N GLU A 16 3.75 13.44 -1.27
CA GLU A 16 2.51 14.21 -1.32
C GLU A 16 1.97 14.23 -2.76
N GLY A 17 1.00 13.35 -3.04
CA GLY A 17 0.30 13.32 -4.32
C GLY A 17 -0.61 12.11 -4.43
N GLU A 18 -1.68 12.22 -5.22
CA GLU A 18 -2.69 11.17 -5.38
C GLU A 18 -2.06 9.84 -5.87
N VAL A 19 -1.10 9.92 -6.79
CA VAL A 19 -0.40 8.75 -7.33
C VAL A 19 0.41 8.04 -6.24
N MET A 20 1.18 8.79 -5.45
CA MET A 20 1.97 8.22 -4.35
C MET A 20 1.08 7.64 -3.28
N ASN A 21 0.00 8.31 -2.91
CA ASN A 21 -0.98 7.80 -1.96
C ASN A 21 -1.59 6.49 -2.44
N THR A 22 -1.92 6.38 -3.73
CA THR A 22 -2.45 5.16 -4.34
C THR A 22 -1.43 4.01 -4.27
N ILE A 23 -0.17 4.26 -4.65
CA ILE A 23 0.91 3.29 -4.58
C ILE A 23 1.11 2.80 -3.13
N MET A 24 1.16 3.74 -2.18
CA MET A 24 1.39 3.41 -0.77
C MET A 24 0.19 2.74 -0.11
N ALA A 25 -1.03 2.99 -0.58
CA ALA A 25 -2.26 2.39 -0.04
C ALA A 25 -2.57 1.01 -0.62
N ARG A 26 -2.14 0.72 -1.86
CA ARG A 26 -2.46 -0.55 -2.53
C ARG A 26 -1.95 -1.76 -1.75
N ARG A 27 -2.85 -2.74 -1.59
CA ARG A 27 -2.57 -4.04 -0.95
C ARG A 27 -3.10 -5.18 -1.82
N SER A 28 -2.55 -6.38 -1.61
CA SER A 28 -3.12 -7.60 -2.18
C SER A 28 -4.31 -8.02 -1.35
N VAL A 29 -5.51 -7.74 -1.84
CA VAL A 29 -6.79 -8.09 -1.22
C VAL A 29 -7.16 -9.53 -1.60
N ARG A 30 -7.60 -10.33 -0.63
CA ARG A 30 -7.93 -11.75 -0.78
C ARG A 30 -9.31 -12.12 -0.24
N LYS A 31 -10.07 -11.10 0.19
CA LYS A 31 -11.49 -11.23 0.56
C LYS A 31 -12.26 -10.13 -0.13
N TYR A 32 -13.36 -10.49 -0.73
CA TYR A 32 -14.17 -9.58 -1.54
C TYR A 32 -15.63 -9.67 -1.12
N LEU A 33 -16.30 -8.52 -1.19
CA LEU A 33 -17.75 -8.46 -1.10
C LEU A 33 -18.37 -9.23 -2.28
N ASP A 34 -19.55 -9.79 -2.04
CA ASP A 34 -20.32 -10.48 -3.08
C ASP A 34 -21.09 -9.46 -3.96
N LYS A 35 -20.31 -8.60 -4.60
CA LYS A 35 -20.79 -7.51 -5.42
C LYS A 35 -19.96 -7.43 -6.70
N PRO A 36 -20.55 -7.59 -7.89
CA PRO A 36 -19.86 -7.38 -9.16
C PRO A 36 -19.29 -5.96 -9.26
N VAL A 37 -18.17 -5.83 -9.98
CA VAL A 37 -17.62 -4.53 -10.35
C VAL A 37 -18.35 -4.03 -11.59
N GLU A 38 -18.67 -2.75 -11.63
CA GLU A 38 -19.31 -2.10 -12.75
C GLU A 38 -18.43 -2.16 -14.00
N HIS A 39 -19.03 -2.40 -15.17
CA HIS A 39 -18.33 -2.56 -16.45
C HIS A 39 -17.38 -1.39 -16.74
N GLU A 40 -17.84 -0.17 -16.52
CA GLU A 40 -17.10 1.07 -16.78
C GLU A 40 -15.82 1.16 -15.95
N LYS A 41 -15.83 0.62 -14.72
CA LYS A 41 -14.62 0.54 -13.89
C LYS A 41 -13.64 -0.49 -14.41
N LEU A 42 -14.13 -1.64 -14.85
CA LEU A 42 -13.29 -2.68 -15.45
C LEU A 42 -12.65 -2.19 -16.76
N GLU A 43 -13.42 -1.45 -17.58
CA GLU A 43 -12.91 -0.80 -18.79
C GLU A 43 -11.83 0.23 -18.44
N ALA A 44 -12.07 1.11 -17.47
CA ALA A 44 -11.07 2.09 -17.02
C ALA A 44 -9.77 1.43 -16.54
N ILE A 45 -9.87 0.30 -15.81
CA ILE A 45 -8.72 -0.48 -15.37
C ILE A 45 -7.97 -1.05 -16.57
N ALA A 46 -8.66 -1.61 -17.56
CA ALA A 46 -8.03 -2.14 -18.75
C ALA A 46 -7.32 -1.05 -19.55
N LEU A 47 -7.95 0.11 -19.74
CA LEU A 47 -7.36 1.28 -20.39
C LEU A 47 -6.10 1.76 -19.66
N ALA A 48 -6.11 1.82 -18.35
CA ALA A 48 -4.91 2.13 -17.57
C ALA A 48 -3.79 1.11 -17.82
N GLY A 49 -4.14 -0.16 -17.91
CA GLY A 49 -3.19 -1.24 -18.19
C GLY A 49 -2.50 -1.07 -19.54
N ILE A 50 -3.25 -0.90 -20.62
CA ILE A 50 -2.69 -0.78 -21.97
C ILE A 50 -1.89 0.52 -22.21
N ASN A 51 -1.97 1.49 -21.29
CA ASN A 51 -1.10 2.67 -21.27
C ASN A 51 0.29 2.39 -20.65
N ALA A 52 0.56 1.18 -20.20
CA ALA A 52 1.91 0.79 -19.77
C ALA A 52 2.89 0.83 -20.95
N PRO A 53 4.17 1.15 -20.70
CA PRO A 53 5.18 1.06 -21.75
C PRO A 53 5.40 -0.40 -22.14
N SER A 54 5.76 -0.61 -23.41
CA SER A 54 6.22 -1.91 -23.92
C SER A 54 7.44 -1.74 -24.80
N ALA A 55 8.27 -2.78 -24.89
CA ALA A 55 9.45 -2.76 -25.74
C ALA A 55 9.08 -2.34 -27.16
N ARG A 56 9.71 -1.25 -27.66
CA ARG A 56 9.46 -0.67 -28.98
C ARG A 56 7.99 -0.38 -29.29
N ASN A 57 7.14 -0.25 -28.26
CA ASN A 57 5.69 -0.10 -28.38
C ASN A 57 5.01 -1.28 -29.13
N TRP A 58 5.54 -2.48 -28.96
CA TRP A 58 5.01 -3.66 -29.63
C TRP A 58 3.66 -4.13 -29.10
N GLN A 59 3.36 -3.82 -27.84
CA GLN A 59 2.07 -4.12 -27.19
C GLN A 59 1.67 -5.59 -27.32
N TYR A 60 2.64 -6.50 -27.14
CA TYR A 60 2.47 -7.94 -27.19
C TYR A 60 1.80 -8.47 -25.94
N TRP A 61 0.60 -8.02 -25.68
CA TRP A 61 -0.27 -8.54 -24.64
C TRP A 61 -1.67 -8.78 -25.18
N ALA A 62 -2.37 -9.70 -24.52
CA ALA A 62 -3.80 -9.86 -24.70
C ALA A 62 -4.44 -9.88 -23.30
N VAL A 63 -5.44 -9.03 -23.10
CA VAL A 63 -6.18 -8.93 -21.84
C VAL A 63 -7.57 -9.50 -22.06
N ARG A 64 -8.04 -10.31 -21.10
CA ARG A 64 -9.41 -10.84 -21.05
C ARG A 64 -10.01 -10.51 -19.73
N ILE A 65 -11.10 -9.75 -19.73
CA ILE A 65 -11.85 -9.39 -18.53
C ILE A 65 -13.03 -10.35 -18.43
N ILE A 66 -13.22 -10.96 -17.27
CA ILE A 66 -14.27 -11.92 -17.02
C ILE A 66 -15.29 -11.27 -16.08
N GLU A 67 -16.46 -10.97 -16.63
CA GLU A 67 -17.66 -10.52 -15.94
C GLU A 67 -18.68 -11.66 -15.76
N ASP A 68 -18.47 -12.77 -16.47
CA ASP A 68 -19.31 -13.96 -16.39
C ASP A 68 -19.03 -14.74 -15.09
N TYR A 69 -19.80 -14.43 -14.06
CA TYR A 69 -19.72 -15.09 -12.77
C TYR A 69 -19.91 -16.61 -12.86
N LYS A 70 -20.78 -17.07 -13.78
CA LYS A 70 -21.01 -18.49 -13.97
C LYS A 70 -19.75 -19.20 -14.47
N LEU A 71 -19.02 -18.60 -15.39
CA LEU A 71 -17.75 -19.13 -15.90
C LEU A 71 -16.70 -19.30 -14.77
N ILE A 72 -16.65 -18.32 -13.85
CA ILE A 72 -15.78 -18.39 -12.66
C ILE A 72 -16.22 -19.50 -11.70
N ALA A 73 -17.53 -19.64 -11.49
CA ALA A 73 -18.08 -20.67 -10.63
C ALA A 73 -17.85 -22.09 -11.20
N ASP A 74 -18.11 -22.28 -12.48
CA ASP A 74 -17.95 -23.58 -13.16
C ASP A 74 -16.51 -24.09 -13.06
N VAL A 75 -15.51 -23.24 -13.37
CA VAL A 75 -14.10 -23.66 -13.27
C VAL A 75 -13.65 -23.84 -11.82
N SER A 76 -14.25 -23.12 -10.89
CA SER A 76 -13.95 -23.28 -9.46
C SER A 76 -14.52 -24.59 -8.89
N GLU A 77 -15.63 -25.07 -9.41
CA GLU A 77 -16.15 -26.40 -9.06
C GLU A 77 -15.23 -27.51 -9.56
N VAL A 78 -14.69 -27.38 -10.76
CA VAL A 78 -13.63 -28.30 -11.27
C VAL A 78 -12.39 -28.28 -10.36
N TYR A 79 -11.97 -27.11 -9.91
CA TYR A 79 -10.85 -26.97 -8.97
C TYR A 79 -11.14 -27.66 -7.64
N LYS A 80 -12.34 -27.47 -7.09
CA LYS A 80 -12.76 -28.03 -5.82
C LYS A 80 -12.78 -29.55 -5.85
N GLN A 81 -13.28 -30.14 -6.94
CA GLN A 81 -13.28 -31.60 -7.13
C GLN A 81 -11.87 -32.17 -7.24
N ALA A 82 -10.96 -31.45 -7.91
CA ALA A 82 -9.57 -31.88 -8.09
C ALA A 82 -8.70 -31.65 -6.84
N ASN A 83 -9.08 -30.74 -5.94
CA ASN A 83 -8.27 -30.31 -4.80
C ASN A 83 -9.08 -30.26 -3.48
N PRO A 84 -9.75 -31.33 -3.06
CA PRO A 84 -10.64 -31.32 -1.90
C PRO A 84 -9.90 -30.97 -0.59
N GLU A 85 -8.66 -31.40 -0.44
CA GLU A 85 -7.85 -31.07 0.74
C GLU A 85 -7.48 -29.56 0.80
N ALA A 86 -7.17 -28.94 -0.34
CA ALA A 86 -6.85 -27.51 -0.38
C ALA A 86 -8.07 -26.69 -0.01
N VAL A 87 -9.23 -27.06 -0.51
CA VAL A 87 -10.52 -26.41 -0.22
C VAL A 87 -10.93 -26.59 1.25
N SER A 88 -10.71 -27.77 1.84
CA SER A 88 -11.05 -28.02 3.25
C SER A 88 -10.23 -27.17 4.23
N ARG A 89 -9.04 -26.71 3.82
CA ARG A 89 -8.17 -25.80 4.59
C ARG A 89 -8.55 -24.34 4.47
N GLU A 90 -9.51 -24.00 3.61
CA GLU A 90 -9.97 -22.62 3.38
C GLU A 90 -11.45 -22.49 3.80
N PRO A 91 -11.75 -22.23 5.10
CA PRO A 91 -13.11 -22.03 5.56
C PRO A 91 -13.77 -20.86 4.79
N GLY A 92 -14.94 -21.12 4.21
CA GLY A 92 -15.66 -20.13 3.40
C GLY A 92 -15.15 -20.01 1.96
N PHE A 93 -14.49 -21.04 1.42
CA PHE A 93 -14.10 -21.10 0.01
C PHE A 93 -15.28 -20.77 -0.91
N LYS A 94 -15.18 -19.67 -1.66
CA LYS A 94 -16.18 -19.24 -2.65
C LYS A 94 -15.80 -19.69 -4.06
N ASN A 95 -14.56 -19.38 -4.47
CA ASN A 95 -14.00 -19.77 -5.76
C ASN A 95 -12.48 -19.83 -5.69
N MET A 96 -11.84 -20.46 -6.67
CA MET A 96 -10.37 -20.63 -6.71
C MET A 96 -9.59 -19.32 -6.86
N PHE A 97 -10.27 -18.20 -7.07
CA PHE A 97 -9.69 -16.87 -7.22
C PHE A 97 -9.91 -15.98 -5.97
N ARG A 98 -9.88 -16.57 -4.78
CA ARG A 98 -10.08 -15.88 -3.49
C ARG A 98 -11.46 -15.28 -3.31
N GLY A 99 -12.47 -15.82 -3.99
CA GLY A 99 -13.84 -15.32 -3.93
C GLY A 99 -14.08 -14.02 -4.71
N ALA A 100 -13.15 -13.61 -5.58
CA ALA A 100 -13.32 -12.42 -6.41
C ALA A 100 -14.48 -12.58 -7.41
N PRO A 101 -15.33 -11.56 -7.58
CA PRO A 101 -16.45 -11.60 -8.51
C PRO A 101 -16.02 -11.40 -9.97
N ASN A 102 -14.91 -10.74 -10.21
CA ASN A 102 -14.39 -10.43 -11.54
C ASN A 102 -12.91 -10.79 -11.65
N LEU A 103 -12.46 -11.11 -12.87
CA LEU A 103 -11.08 -11.47 -13.15
C LEU A 103 -10.54 -10.69 -14.35
N ILE A 104 -9.26 -10.36 -14.31
CA ILE A 104 -8.52 -9.87 -15.47
C ILE A 104 -7.41 -10.88 -15.77
N CYS A 105 -7.53 -11.57 -16.89
CA CYS A 105 -6.55 -12.54 -17.37
C CYS A 105 -5.57 -11.84 -18.32
N VAL A 106 -4.29 -11.95 -18.03
CA VAL A 106 -3.22 -11.35 -18.83
C VAL A 106 -2.45 -12.45 -19.54
N CYS A 107 -2.38 -12.32 -20.85
CA CYS A 107 -1.71 -13.24 -21.74
C CYS A 107 -0.59 -12.53 -22.52
N ALA A 108 0.47 -13.27 -22.85
CA ALA A 108 1.55 -12.81 -23.69
C ALA A 108 2.05 -13.96 -24.59
N PRO A 109 2.83 -13.68 -25.66
CA PRO A 109 3.44 -14.72 -26.48
C PRO A 109 4.22 -15.74 -25.65
N LYS A 110 4.17 -17.00 -26.04
CA LYS A 110 4.89 -18.10 -25.37
C LYS A 110 6.39 -17.90 -25.41
N ASP A 111 6.88 -17.35 -26.51
CA ASP A 111 8.29 -17.09 -26.75
C ASP A 111 8.55 -15.58 -26.75
N GLY A 112 9.70 -15.14 -26.22
CA GLY A 112 10.15 -13.77 -26.39
C GLY A 112 10.31 -12.89 -25.13
N GLY A 113 10.07 -13.39 -23.91
CA GLY A 113 10.43 -12.64 -22.69
C GLY A 113 9.58 -11.38 -22.41
N PHE A 114 8.31 -11.37 -22.80
CA PHE A 114 7.38 -10.25 -22.60
C PHE A 114 6.78 -10.16 -21.18
N ASP A 115 7.30 -10.92 -20.25
CA ASP A 115 6.82 -10.96 -18.86
C ASP A 115 7.01 -9.60 -18.16
N LEU A 116 8.05 -8.83 -18.54
CA LEU A 116 8.29 -7.48 -18.02
C LEU A 116 7.17 -6.52 -18.45
N ASP A 117 6.86 -6.47 -19.74
CA ASP A 117 5.82 -5.60 -20.31
C ASP A 117 4.46 -5.93 -19.66
N ALA A 118 4.15 -7.22 -19.53
CA ALA A 118 2.94 -7.70 -18.86
C ALA A 118 2.92 -7.33 -17.35
N GLY A 119 4.06 -7.37 -16.67
CA GLY A 119 4.18 -6.95 -15.28
C GLY A 119 3.90 -5.46 -15.09
N LEU A 120 4.46 -4.60 -15.95
CA LEU A 120 4.21 -3.15 -15.94
C LEU A 120 2.73 -2.84 -16.17
N MET A 121 2.11 -3.52 -17.13
CA MET A 121 0.68 -3.40 -17.40
C MET A 121 -0.16 -3.82 -16.18
N GLY A 122 0.17 -4.94 -15.56
CA GLY A 122 -0.54 -5.45 -14.38
C GLY A 122 -0.50 -4.48 -13.21
N GLU A 123 0.64 -3.83 -12.94
CA GLU A 123 0.73 -2.85 -11.87
C GLU A 123 -0.12 -1.61 -12.18
N ASN A 124 -0.12 -1.09 -13.42
CA ASN A 124 -1.01 0.00 -13.81
C ASN A 124 -2.48 -0.35 -13.54
N MET A 125 -2.92 -1.57 -13.90
CA MET A 125 -4.30 -2.02 -13.63
C MET A 125 -4.60 -2.07 -12.12
N MET A 126 -3.66 -2.57 -11.32
CA MET A 126 -3.86 -2.67 -9.86
C MET A 126 -3.89 -1.30 -9.18
N LEU A 127 -3.11 -0.33 -9.66
CA LEU A 127 -3.15 1.05 -9.17
C LEU A 127 -4.44 1.76 -9.59
N ALA A 128 -4.89 1.57 -10.82
CA ALA A 128 -6.18 2.09 -11.29
C ALA A 128 -7.34 1.51 -10.46
N ALA A 129 -7.34 0.20 -10.20
CA ALA A 129 -8.34 -0.42 -9.34
C ALA A 129 -8.34 0.18 -7.93
N GLN A 130 -7.16 0.40 -7.33
CA GLN A 130 -7.02 1.03 -6.03
C GLN A 130 -7.60 2.45 -6.01
N SER A 131 -7.35 3.25 -7.04
CA SER A 131 -7.89 4.63 -7.14
C SER A 131 -9.42 4.65 -7.28
N LEU A 132 -10.01 3.57 -7.82
CA LEU A 132 -11.46 3.37 -7.97
C LEU A 132 -12.11 2.71 -6.72
N GLY A 133 -11.36 2.54 -5.63
CA GLY A 133 -11.85 1.93 -4.39
C GLY A 133 -11.99 0.41 -4.47
N LEU A 134 -11.32 -0.25 -5.42
CA LEU A 134 -11.35 -1.69 -5.61
C LEU A 134 -10.10 -2.36 -5.03
N GLY A 135 -10.25 -3.59 -4.59
CA GLY A 135 -9.17 -4.46 -4.17
C GLY A 135 -8.73 -5.39 -5.29
N THR A 136 -7.43 -5.67 -5.35
CA THR A 136 -6.86 -6.59 -6.34
C THR A 136 -5.88 -7.57 -5.71
N CYS A 137 -5.72 -8.72 -6.36
CA CYS A 137 -4.67 -9.69 -6.05
C CYS A 137 -4.20 -10.38 -7.32
N ILE A 138 -2.92 -10.19 -7.69
CA ILE A 138 -2.31 -10.96 -8.78
C ILE A 138 -2.09 -12.40 -8.34
N GLN A 139 -2.43 -13.36 -9.19
CA GLN A 139 -2.40 -14.78 -8.90
C GLN A 139 -1.80 -15.57 -10.07
N THR A 140 -0.76 -16.35 -9.78
CA THR A 140 -0.16 -17.31 -10.71
C THR A 140 -0.51 -18.76 -10.37
N GLY A 141 -0.85 -19.03 -9.10
CA GLY A 141 -1.26 -20.38 -8.66
C GLY A 141 -2.43 -20.95 -9.46
N PRO A 142 -3.55 -20.23 -9.60
CA PRO A 142 -4.67 -20.66 -10.44
C PRO A 142 -4.30 -20.98 -11.89
N VAL A 143 -3.38 -20.20 -12.47
CA VAL A 143 -2.94 -20.41 -13.88
C VAL A 143 -2.35 -21.79 -14.09
N ARG A 144 -1.53 -22.26 -13.16
CA ARG A 144 -0.95 -23.59 -13.25
C ARG A 144 -2.03 -24.68 -13.32
N PHE A 145 -3.04 -24.56 -12.46
CA PHE A 145 -4.16 -25.49 -12.49
C PHE A 145 -4.93 -25.43 -13.81
N LEU A 146 -5.28 -24.21 -14.26
CA LEU A 146 -6.02 -23.99 -15.50
C LEU A 146 -5.32 -24.62 -16.70
N LEU A 147 -3.99 -24.49 -16.79
CA LEU A 147 -3.21 -25.01 -17.92
C LEU A 147 -3.00 -26.53 -17.88
N GLN A 148 -3.10 -27.16 -16.70
CA GLN A 148 -2.85 -28.60 -16.51
C GLN A 148 -4.12 -29.44 -16.42
N SER A 149 -5.27 -28.83 -16.10
CA SER A 149 -6.53 -29.54 -15.89
C SER A 149 -7.34 -29.66 -17.17
N GLU A 150 -7.65 -30.88 -17.56
CA GLU A 150 -8.58 -31.15 -18.69
C GLU A 150 -9.98 -30.52 -18.45
N GLY A 151 -10.47 -30.59 -17.21
CA GLY A 151 -11.75 -29.99 -16.84
C GLY A 151 -11.78 -28.45 -16.91
N ALA A 152 -10.63 -27.79 -16.96
CA ALA A 152 -10.54 -26.34 -17.11
C ALA A 152 -10.48 -25.89 -18.57
N LYS A 153 -10.40 -26.80 -19.53
CA LYS A 153 -10.38 -26.45 -20.96
C LYS A 153 -11.56 -25.56 -21.41
N PRO A 154 -12.81 -25.79 -20.98
CA PRO A 154 -13.92 -24.90 -21.35
C PRO A 154 -13.70 -23.45 -20.90
N PHE A 155 -13.10 -23.23 -19.73
CA PHE A 155 -12.73 -21.90 -19.27
C PHE A 155 -11.67 -21.26 -20.19
N LEU A 156 -10.59 -21.98 -20.51
CA LEU A 156 -9.54 -21.48 -21.40
C LEU A 156 -10.06 -21.19 -22.82
N GLN A 157 -10.96 -22.01 -23.35
CA GLN A 157 -11.60 -21.78 -24.65
C GLN A 157 -12.41 -20.48 -24.67
N ARG A 158 -13.12 -20.18 -23.58
CA ARG A 158 -13.88 -18.92 -23.44
C ARG A 158 -13.00 -17.69 -23.34
N LEU A 159 -11.74 -17.83 -22.91
CA LEU A 159 -10.77 -16.73 -22.92
C LEU A 159 -10.34 -16.33 -24.32
N ASP A 160 -10.54 -17.18 -25.32
CA ASP A 160 -10.13 -16.90 -26.70
C ASP A 160 -8.70 -16.32 -26.77
N ILE A 161 -7.76 -17.07 -26.14
CA ILE A 161 -6.35 -16.67 -26.08
C ILE A 161 -5.78 -16.77 -27.50
N PRO A 162 -5.12 -15.71 -28.03
CA PRO A 162 -4.55 -15.76 -29.36
C PRO A 162 -3.55 -16.91 -29.55
N ASP A 163 -3.49 -17.45 -30.77
CA ASP A 163 -2.53 -18.48 -31.10
C ASP A 163 -1.10 -18.04 -30.80
N GLY A 164 -0.30 -18.93 -30.24
CA GLY A 164 1.06 -18.61 -29.82
C GLY A 164 1.17 -17.87 -28.47
N TYR A 165 0.05 -17.53 -27.82
CA TYR A 165 0.04 -16.88 -26.51
C TYR A 165 -0.16 -17.91 -25.38
N LYS A 166 0.21 -17.51 -24.18
CA LYS A 166 -0.05 -18.23 -22.93
C LYS A 166 -0.67 -17.29 -21.89
N LEU A 167 -1.51 -17.82 -21.03
CA LEU A 167 -1.98 -17.12 -19.84
C LEU A 167 -0.81 -17.00 -18.84
N LEU A 168 -0.44 -15.77 -18.47
CA LEU A 168 0.66 -15.49 -17.54
C LEU A 168 0.18 -15.45 -16.10
N TYR A 169 -0.83 -14.66 -15.85
CA TYR A 169 -1.42 -14.47 -14.52
C TYR A 169 -2.86 -14.00 -14.62
N VAL A 170 -3.54 -14.08 -13.48
CA VAL A 170 -4.88 -13.55 -13.29
C VAL A 170 -4.83 -12.49 -12.19
N ILE A 171 -5.50 -11.36 -12.39
CA ILE A 171 -5.78 -10.39 -11.35
C ILE A 171 -7.22 -10.63 -10.89
N ALA A 172 -7.38 -11.06 -9.66
CA ALA A 172 -8.65 -11.05 -8.97
C ALA A 172 -9.01 -9.61 -8.63
N VAL A 173 -10.23 -9.17 -8.94
CA VAL A 173 -10.68 -7.78 -8.72
C VAL A 173 -12.09 -7.77 -8.16
N GLY A 174 -12.35 -6.87 -7.21
CA GLY A 174 -13.65 -6.71 -6.57
C GLY A 174 -13.63 -5.66 -5.48
N TYR A 175 -14.76 -5.41 -4.88
CA TYR A 175 -14.86 -4.56 -3.69
C TYR A 175 -14.23 -5.27 -2.49
N PRO A 176 -13.25 -4.64 -1.79
CA PRO A 176 -12.54 -5.29 -0.71
C PRO A 176 -13.45 -5.54 0.50
N ASP A 177 -13.35 -6.74 1.08
CA ASP A 177 -13.97 -7.14 2.36
C ASP A 177 -12.89 -7.40 3.43
N GLU A 178 -11.75 -6.78 3.26
CA GLU A 178 -10.64 -6.77 4.21
C GLU A 178 -9.77 -5.52 4.00
N LYS A 179 -9.02 -5.15 5.01
CA LYS A 179 -8.03 -4.07 4.94
C LYS A 179 -6.67 -4.62 5.41
N PRO A 180 -5.90 -5.25 4.50
CA PRO A 180 -4.62 -5.84 4.86
C PRO A 180 -3.60 -4.78 5.28
N ASP A 181 -2.82 -5.07 6.31
CA ASP A 181 -1.72 -4.23 6.75
C ASP A 181 -0.59 -4.16 5.71
N ALA A 182 0.14 -3.05 5.74
CA ALA A 182 1.36 -2.91 4.97
C ALA A 182 2.44 -3.86 5.54
N LYS A 183 2.99 -4.71 4.67
CA LYS A 183 4.17 -5.49 5.06
C LYS A 183 5.43 -4.64 4.91
N PRO A 184 6.44 -4.82 5.78
CA PRO A 184 7.72 -4.13 5.69
C PRO A 184 8.36 -4.29 4.30
N ARG A 185 9.07 -3.25 3.87
CA ARG A 185 9.90 -3.26 2.67
C ARG A 185 11.36 -3.10 3.07
N ASP A 186 12.22 -3.89 2.45
CA ASP A 186 13.65 -3.86 2.70
C ASP A 186 14.32 -2.77 1.84
N ALA A 187 14.44 -1.58 2.42
CA ALA A 187 15.07 -0.44 1.76
C ALA A 187 16.59 -0.64 1.56
N SER A 188 17.24 -1.56 2.28
CA SER A 188 18.67 -1.85 2.12
C SER A 188 19.03 -2.40 0.73
N LYS A 189 18.03 -2.88 0.00
CA LYS A 189 18.17 -3.36 -1.39
C LYS A 189 18.24 -2.23 -2.42
N VAL A 190 17.98 -0.98 -2.02
CA VAL A 190 18.12 0.19 -2.89
C VAL A 190 19.48 0.81 -2.63
N LYS A 191 20.28 0.94 -3.68
CA LYS A 191 21.62 1.52 -3.61
C LYS A 191 21.76 2.64 -4.63
N PHE A 192 22.18 3.81 -4.16
CA PHE A 192 22.51 4.93 -5.03
C PHE A 192 23.98 4.84 -5.48
N ILE A 193 24.23 4.96 -6.78
CA ILE A 193 25.55 4.90 -7.38
C ILE A 193 25.90 6.27 -7.96
N GLY A 194 27.01 6.88 -7.52
CA GLY A 194 27.52 8.16 -8.04
C GLY A 194 26.78 9.41 -7.54
N GLY A 195 25.84 9.28 -6.59
CA GLY A 195 25.26 10.42 -5.91
C GLY A 195 26.17 10.90 -4.78
N GLU A 196 26.49 12.21 -4.71
CA GLU A 196 26.96 12.80 -3.47
C GLU A 196 25.79 12.77 -2.48
N ILE A 197 25.90 11.95 -1.44
CA ILE A 197 25.05 12.10 -0.27
C ILE A 197 25.47 13.45 0.32
N SER A 198 24.60 14.47 0.25
CA SER A 198 24.86 15.72 0.94
C SER A 198 25.18 15.36 2.39
N LYS A 199 26.36 15.76 2.89
CA LYS A 199 26.80 15.49 4.27
C LYS A 199 25.84 16.04 5.33
N GLU A 200 24.90 16.89 4.93
CA GLU A 200 23.82 17.42 5.77
C GLU A 200 22.70 16.42 6.07
N ALA A 201 22.62 15.27 5.35
CA ALA A 201 21.66 14.19 5.62
C ALA A 201 22.32 12.98 6.31
N SER A 202 23.60 13.05 6.68
CA SER A 202 24.37 11.97 7.30
C SER A 202 24.47 12.09 8.81
N ASP A 203 23.49 12.70 9.48
CA ASP A 203 23.29 12.41 10.87
C ASP A 203 22.73 10.99 10.95
N ASP A 204 23.65 10.03 11.07
CA ASP A 204 23.37 8.64 11.45
C ASP A 204 22.86 8.66 12.88
N ASP A 205 21.64 9.20 13.05
CA ASP A 205 20.98 9.28 14.35
C ASP A 205 20.19 8.00 14.68
N GLY A 206 20.35 6.95 13.85
CA GLY A 206 19.67 5.67 14.04
C GLY A 206 18.16 5.75 13.92
N LEU A 207 17.65 6.68 13.09
CA LEU A 207 16.22 6.84 12.84
C LEU A 207 15.70 5.77 11.91
N PHE A 208 14.71 4.99 12.35
CA PHE A 208 14.05 3.96 11.55
C PHE A 208 12.75 4.49 10.94
N ILE A 209 12.54 4.21 9.65
CA ILE A 209 11.34 4.59 8.90
C ILE A 209 10.43 3.38 8.66
N ASP A 210 10.98 2.18 8.72
CA ASP A 210 10.28 0.92 8.49
C ASP A 210 10.15 0.16 9.82
N TYR A 211 9.01 0.25 10.45
CA TYR A 211 8.73 -0.34 11.75
C TYR A 211 7.51 -1.26 11.70
N PHE A 212 7.54 -2.31 12.49
CA PHE A 212 6.45 -3.26 12.65
C PHE A 212 5.23 -2.64 13.35
N GLU A 213 5.46 -1.89 14.43
CA GLU A 213 4.47 -1.07 15.11
C GLU A 213 4.91 0.39 15.08
N LYS A 214 3.98 1.28 14.72
CA LYS A 214 4.22 2.74 14.79
C LYS A 214 4.32 3.21 16.23
N ALA A 215 5.10 4.27 16.43
CA ALA A 215 5.03 5.00 17.69
C ALA A 215 3.61 5.49 17.94
N GLN A 216 3.16 5.44 19.20
CA GLN A 216 1.79 5.76 19.57
C GLN A 216 1.74 6.57 20.85
N PHE A 217 0.87 7.59 20.88
CA PHE A 217 0.54 8.31 22.12
C PHE A 217 -0.08 7.34 23.15
N PRO A 218 0.19 7.48 24.44
CA PRO A 218 -0.47 6.67 25.48
C PRO A 218 -1.99 6.75 25.38
N GLY A 219 -2.64 5.61 25.15
CA GLY A 219 -4.08 5.55 24.91
C GLY A 219 -4.52 5.75 23.45
N GLY A 220 -3.58 5.88 22.50
CA GLY A 220 -3.85 5.95 21.06
C GLY A 220 -4.20 7.34 20.54
N ASP A 221 -4.67 7.39 19.29
CA ASP A 221 -4.91 8.64 18.56
C ASP A 221 -6.02 9.48 19.22
N GLU A 222 -7.08 8.86 19.71
CA GLU A 222 -8.18 9.56 20.39
C GLU A 222 -7.70 10.26 21.67
N ALA A 223 -6.86 9.56 22.47
CA ALA A 223 -6.28 10.13 23.68
C ALA A 223 -5.31 11.28 23.34
N CYS A 224 -4.55 11.17 22.26
CA CYS A 224 -3.68 12.22 21.75
C CYS A 224 -4.49 13.48 21.37
N MET A 225 -5.57 13.31 20.64
CA MET A 225 -6.44 14.42 20.23
C MET A 225 -7.10 15.11 21.43
N LYS A 226 -7.58 14.33 22.42
CA LYS A 226 -8.14 14.86 23.65
C LYS A 226 -7.10 15.63 24.44
N TRP A 227 -5.90 15.06 24.61
CA TRP A 227 -4.78 15.69 25.31
C TRP A 227 -4.41 17.04 24.65
N LEU A 228 -4.33 17.09 23.32
CA LEU A 228 -4.08 18.34 22.58
C LEU A 228 -5.16 19.38 22.86
N GLN A 229 -6.44 19.00 22.83
CA GLN A 229 -7.56 19.94 23.10
C GLN A 229 -7.50 20.53 24.51
N GLU A 230 -7.03 19.74 25.50
CA GLU A 230 -6.92 20.19 26.90
C GLU A 230 -5.68 21.06 27.17
N HIS A 231 -4.62 20.93 26.36
CA HIS A 231 -3.33 21.58 26.62
C HIS A 231 -2.94 22.69 25.66
N ILE A 232 -3.61 22.79 24.48
CA ILE A 232 -3.41 23.90 23.53
C ILE A 232 -3.95 25.19 24.15
N LYS A 233 -3.12 26.24 24.14
CA LYS A 233 -3.49 27.60 24.52
C LYS A 233 -3.34 28.52 23.31
N TYR A 234 -4.29 29.40 23.12
CA TYR A 234 -4.09 30.47 22.14
C TYR A 234 -3.12 31.48 22.71
N PRO A 235 -2.20 32.02 21.89
CA PRO A 235 -1.31 33.10 22.33
C PRO A 235 -2.11 34.31 22.82
N GLU A 236 -1.62 35.00 23.86
CA GLU A 236 -2.25 36.19 24.39
C GLU A 236 -2.42 37.26 23.31
N GLY A 237 -3.60 37.90 23.22
CA GLY A 237 -3.92 38.86 22.21
C GLY A 237 -4.45 38.30 20.89
N TYR A 238 -4.62 36.99 20.75
CA TYR A 238 -5.21 36.36 19.58
C TYR A 238 -6.72 36.64 19.51
N THR A 239 -7.18 37.30 18.45
CA THR A 239 -8.59 37.66 18.22
C THR A 239 -9.21 36.83 17.10
N SER A 240 -10.55 36.89 16.95
CA SER A 240 -11.30 36.13 15.93
C SER A 240 -10.91 36.40 14.46
N ASN A 241 -10.14 37.44 14.19
CA ASN A 241 -9.70 37.84 12.84
C ASN A 241 -8.29 37.31 12.49
N GLN A 242 -7.64 36.51 13.37
CA GLN A 242 -6.28 36.03 13.16
C GLN A 242 -6.22 34.60 12.56
N PRO A 243 -5.07 34.20 11.97
CA PRO A 243 -4.96 32.95 11.27
C PRO A 243 -5.34 31.74 12.16
N GLN A 244 -6.27 30.95 11.67
CA GLN A 244 -6.62 29.64 12.22
C GLN A 244 -6.06 28.58 11.27
N GLY A 245 -5.90 27.37 11.75
CA GLY A 245 -5.53 26.30 10.86
C GLY A 245 -4.69 25.21 11.49
N LYS A 246 -4.00 24.48 10.64
CA LYS A 246 -3.22 23.31 11.02
C LYS A 246 -1.73 23.63 11.03
N VAL A 247 -1.09 23.46 12.18
CA VAL A 247 0.38 23.42 12.32
C VAL A 247 0.80 21.95 12.27
N VAL A 248 1.73 21.60 11.39
CA VAL A 248 2.30 20.26 11.32
C VAL A 248 3.63 20.27 12.05
N VAL A 249 3.73 19.52 13.13
CA VAL A 249 4.94 19.37 13.92
C VAL A 249 5.56 17.99 13.66
N SER A 250 6.86 17.97 13.37
CA SER A 250 7.66 16.74 13.29
C SER A 250 8.48 16.60 14.56
N PHE A 251 8.57 15.38 15.07
CA PHE A 251 9.46 15.03 16.18
C PHE A 251 9.90 13.57 16.08
N ILE A 252 10.91 13.22 16.87
CA ILE A 252 11.43 11.85 16.99
C ILE A 252 10.88 11.27 18.28
N VAL A 253 10.31 10.07 18.20
CA VAL A 253 10.01 9.23 19.35
C VAL A 253 11.20 8.32 19.57
N GLU A 254 11.89 8.49 20.68
CA GLU A 254 13.05 7.71 21.08
C GLU A 254 12.65 6.29 21.51
N LYS A 255 13.62 5.40 21.63
CA LYS A 255 13.41 4.01 22.10
C LYS A 255 12.78 3.92 23.49
N ASP A 256 12.99 4.92 24.33
CA ASP A 256 12.41 5.01 25.67
C ASP A 256 11.08 5.77 25.70
N GLY A 257 10.57 6.18 24.54
CA GLY A 257 9.34 6.92 24.34
C GLY A 257 9.44 8.43 24.54
N SER A 258 10.61 8.97 24.87
CA SER A 258 10.82 10.43 24.96
C SER A 258 10.77 11.07 23.56
N LEU A 259 10.43 12.37 23.52
CA LEU A 259 10.32 13.13 22.29
C LEU A 259 11.54 14.03 22.11
N ASP A 260 12.15 13.99 20.92
CA ASP A 260 13.29 14.81 20.55
C ASP A 260 13.13 15.41 19.14
N GLY A 261 14.02 16.34 18.75
CA GLY A 261 14.08 16.89 17.41
C GLY A 261 12.78 17.58 16.95
N ILE A 262 12.04 18.23 17.88
CA ILE A 262 10.75 18.87 17.61
C ILE A 262 10.94 20.04 16.66
N LYS A 263 10.28 20.01 15.49
CA LYS A 263 10.38 21.03 14.43
C LYS A 263 9.00 21.29 13.81
N VAL A 264 8.69 22.54 13.49
CA VAL A 264 7.51 22.87 12.70
C VAL A 264 7.82 22.69 11.22
N MET A 265 7.00 21.91 10.54
CA MET A 265 7.11 21.63 9.11
C MET A 265 6.24 22.55 8.29
N LYS A 266 5.06 22.88 8.80
CA LYS A 266 4.09 23.80 8.16
C LYS A 266 3.29 24.52 9.21
N SER A 267 3.13 25.82 9.07
CA SER A 267 2.31 26.64 9.96
C SER A 267 1.69 27.81 9.21
N PRO A 268 0.48 28.23 9.55
CA PRO A 268 -0.11 29.46 9.06
C PRO A 268 0.44 30.72 9.74
N ASP A 269 1.04 30.58 10.94
CA ASP A 269 1.47 31.71 11.76
C ASP A 269 2.62 31.33 12.72
N PRO A 270 3.64 32.20 12.93
CA PRO A 270 4.75 31.93 13.83
C PRO A 270 4.34 31.71 15.32
N LEU A 271 3.36 32.46 15.83
CA LEU A 271 2.93 32.30 17.23
C LEU A 271 2.23 30.96 17.45
N LEU A 272 1.44 30.48 16.47
CA LEU A 272 0.85 29.15 16.49
C LEU A 272 1.94 28.07 16.41
N SER A 273 3.07 28.35 15.74
CA SER A 273 4.22 27.46 15.70
C SER A 273 4.87 27.27 17.05
N GLU A 274 5.05 28.37 17.79
CA GLU A 274 5.64 28.32 19.14
C GLU A 274 4.77 27.54 20.10
N GLU A 275 3.46 27.78 20.08
CA GLU A 275 2.52 27.03 20.89
C GLU A 275 2.45 25.56 20.53
N ALA A 276 2.48 25.22 19.23
CA ALA A 276 2.52 23.84 18.77
C ALA A 276 3.79 23.10 19.24
N ILE A 277 4.95 23.77 19.22
CA ILE A 277 6.20 23.21 19.77
C ILE A 277 6.08 23.03 21.28
N ARG A 278 5.55 24.03 22.00
CA ARG A 278 5.38 23.95 23.46
C ARG A 278 4.52 22.76 23.85
N VAL A 279 3.35 22.65 23.23
CA VAL A 279 2.40 21.58 23.57
C VAL A 279 2.96 20.18 23.25
N VAL A 280 3.66 20.00 22.14
CA VAL A 280 4.30 18.72 21.81
C VAL A 280 5.43 18.39 22.81
N ARG A 281 6.18 19.39 23.26
CA ARG A 281 7.27 19.18 24.25
C ARG A 281 6.75 18.74 25.61
N GLU A 282 5.54 19.11 25.96
CA GLU A 282 4.90 18.75 27.25
C GLU A 282 4.18 17.40 27.20
N MET A 283 4.13 16.74 26.04
CA MET A 283 3.51 15.43 25.92
C MET A 283 4.16 14.37 26.83
N PRO A 284 3.39 13.43 27.35
CA PRO A 284 3.93 12.28 28.08
C PRO A 284 4.79 11.42 27.14
N LYS A 285 5.58 10.52 27.71
CA LYS A 285 6.33 9.53 26.93
C LYS A 285 5.38 8.70 26.06
N TRP A 286 5.75 8.53 24.80
CA TRP A 286 5.02 7.73 23.82
C TRP A 286 5.41 6.26 23.91
N LYS A 287 4.53 5.36 23.44
CA LYS A 287 4.93 3.99 23.11
C LYS A 287 5.86 4.07 21.90
N PRO A 288 7.12 3.58 21.98
CA PRO A 288 8.05 3.67 20.85
C PRO A 288 7.60 2.78 19.69
N ALA A 289 8.09 3.08 18.51
CA ALA A 289 7.96 2.18 17.36
C ALA A 289 8.79 0.91 17.58
N HIS A 290 8.34 -0.21 17.01
CA HIS A 290 9.07 -1.47 17.05
C HIS A 290 9.37 -1.97 15.64
N GLN A 291 10.60 -2.46 15.45
CA GLN A 291 11.01 -3.16 14.24
C GLN A 291 10.95 -4.67 14.46
N TYR A 292 10.40 -5.38 13.47
CA TYR A 292 10.36 -6.84 13.47
C TYR A 292 11.58 -7.42 12.75
N PHE A 293 12.16 -8.46 13.33
CA PHE A 293 13.27 -9.21 12.72
C PHE A 293 12.77 -10.62 12.31
N PRO A 294 12.79 -10.93 10.99
CA PRO A 294 12.47 -12.28 10.52
C PRO A 294 13.57 -13.27 10.89
N PRO A 295 13.31 -14.59 10.82
CA PRO A 295 14.32 -15.63 11.03
C PRO A 295 15.60 -15.40 10.20
N PRO A 296 16.81 -15.70 10.72
CA PRO A 296 17.07 -16.43 11.98
C PRO A 296 17.02 -15.60 13.26
N ARG A 297 16.99 -14.26 13.16
CA ARG A 297 16.85 -13.33 14.29
C ARG A 297 15.35 -13.10 14.50
N GLN A 298 14.78 -13.73 15.53
CA GLN A 298 13.38 -13.54 15.88
C GLN A 298 13.22 -12.50 16.99
N GLY A 299 12.19 -11.67 16.91
CA GLY A 299 11.83 -10.71 17.94
C GLY A 299 11.47 -9.34 17.39
N SER A 300 11.18 -8.41 18.29
CA SER A 300 10.99 -7.00 17.99
C SER A 300 11.84 -6.15 18.93
N GLU A 301 12.39 -5.05 18.43
CA GLU A 301 13.14 -4.09 19.23
C GLU A 301 12.50 -2.71 19.11
N ALA A 302 12.48 -1.94 20.21
CA ALA A 302 12.12 -0.55 20.17
C ALA A 302 13.11 0.23 19.31
N VAL A 303 12.60 1.05 18.38
CA VAL A 303 13.41 1.86 17.47
C VAL A 303 13.01 3.32 17.52
N ARG A 304 13.98 4.20 17.23
CA ARG A 304 13.72 5.62 17.05
C ARG A 304 12.90 5.83 15.79
N SER A 305 11.84 6.61 15.88
CA SER A 305 10.99 6.86 14.71
C SER A 305 10.54 8.30 14.65
N ARG A 306 10.44 8.84 13.43
CA ARG A 306 9.90 10.18 13.21
C ARG A 306 8.38 10.13 13.14
N PHE A 307 7.75 11.07 13.82
CA PHE A 307 6.32 11.25 13.83
C PHE A 307 5.93 12.64 13.32
N PHE A 308 4.79 12.74 12.64
CA PHE A 308 4.23 13.99 12.17
C PHE A 308 2.85 14.16 12.79
N LEU A 309 2.69 15.21 13.59
CA LEU A 309 1.46 15.48 14.33
C LEU A 309 0.79 16.75 13.81
N PRO A 310 -0.44 16.68 13.28
CA PRO A 310 -1.23 17.86 12.97
C PRO A 310 -1.83 18.44 14.25
N VAL A 311 -1.40 19.63 14.63
CA VAL A 311 -1.96 20.41 15.73
C VAL A 311 -2.96 21.39 15.12
N ILE A 312 -4.24 21.25 15.49
CA ILE A 312 -5.33 22.03 14.87
C ILE A 312 -5.76 23.15 15.83
N PHE A 313 -5.60 24.39 15.39
CA PHE A 313 -6.07 25.57 16.07
C PHE A 313 -7.42 25.98 15.48
N LYS A 314 -8.49 25.76 16.26
CA LYS A 314 -9.84 26.24 15.96
C LYS A 314 -10.26 27.14 17.11
N GLN A 315 -10.79 28.29 16.80
CA GLN A 315 -11.41 29.10 17.86
C GLN A 315 -12.60 28.37 18.47
N PRO A 316 -12.85 28.54 19.77
CA PRO A 316 -14.02 27.99 20.44
C PRO A 316 -15.33 28.55 19.89
#